data_0581ae13231eef2cbe9921e7dcea7921
#
_entry.id   0581ae13231eef2cbe9921e7dcea7921
#
_cell.length_a   1.000
_cell.length_b   1.000
_cell.length_c   1.000
_cell.angle_alpha   90.00
_cell.angle_beta   90.00
_cell.angle_gamma   90.00
#
_symmetry.space_group_name_H-M   'P 1'
#
loop_
_entity.id
_entity.type
_entity.pdbx_description
1 polymer ?
#
loop_
_entity_poly.entity_id
_entity_poly.type
_entity_poly.pdbx_seq_one_letter_code
_entity_poly.pdbx_strand_id
1 'polypeptide(L)'
;MQKEQAKKRIEQLRKLIDHHRYLYHVLDKQEISESALDSLKKELFDLEIAFPDLITPDSPTQKVGGKPLKGFKKFNREKPMLSLNDAFSKEDVLGWLERLKKILDIDLFEFYCEQKIDGLAFEAIYEKGLLSVGATRGDGLVREDVTENIKTIDSIPLKLRDIKLVLNDAPKEMYSIINNIYNSKLIVRGEIFMSKKNFKELNKDGSSFANPRNAAAGSIRQLDSKIAAARKLDS
;
A
#
# COMPACT_ATOMS: atom_id res chain seq x y z
N MET A 1 5.77 -30.39 -16.56
CA MET A 1 4.33 -30.00 -16.43
C MET A 1 3.90 -29.39 -17.75
N GLN A 2 2.70 -29.68 -18.23
CA GLN A 2 2.17 -29.06 -19.46
C GLN A 2 1.74 -27.60 -19.14
N LYS A 3 1.85 -26.69 -20.13
CA LYS A 3 1.57 -25.26 -19.98
C LYS A 3 0.17 -24.97 -19.41
N GLU A 4 -0.86 -25.72 -19.85
CA GLU A 4 -2.23 -25.53 -19.35
C GLU A 4 -2.38 -25.92 -17.87
N GLN A 5 -1.67 -26.95 -17.43
CA GLN A 5 -1.62 -27.32 -16.00
C GLN A 5 -0.88 -26.25 -15.18
N ALA A 6 0.22 -25.70 -15.70
CA ALA A 6 0.95 -24.60 -15.08
C ALA A 6 0.08 -23.37 -14.92
N LYS A 7 -0.67 -22.98 -15.95
CA LYS A 7 -1.62 -21.86 -15.91
C LYS A 7 -2.64 -21.99 -14.79
N LYS A 8 -3.31 -23.15 -14.71
CA LYS A 8 -4.30 -23.41 -13.64
C LYS A 8 -3.65 -23.35 -12.25
N ARG A 9 -2.45 -23.90 -12.10
CA ARG A 9 -1.75 -23.88 -10.81
C ARG A 9 -1.32 -22.47 -10.41
N ILE A 10 -0.80 -21.67 -11.34
CA ILE A 10 -0.45 -20.26 -11.13
C ILE A 10 -1.68 -19.47 -10.66
N GLU A 11 -2.84 -19.63 -11.32
CA GLU A 11 -4.08 -18.95 -10.92
C GLU A 11 -4.55 -19.34 -9.51
N GLN A 12 -4.43 -20.63 -9.16
CA GLN A 12 -4.74 -21.10 -7.80
C GLN A 12 -3.80 -20.51 -6.76
N LEU A 13 -2.48 -20.51 -7.03
CA LEU A 13 -1.48 -19.97 -6.10
C LEU A 13 -1.67 -18.46 -5.87
N ARG A 14 -1.93 -17.69 -6.93
CA ARG A 14 -2.22 -16.24 -6.78
C ARG A 14 -3.42 -16.00 -5.88
N LYS A 15 -4.53 -16.70 -6.12
CA LYS A 15 -5.74 -16.57 -5.27
C LYS A 15 -5.47 -16.95 -3.81
N LEU A 16 -4.71 -18.01 -3.58
CA LEU A 16 -4.39 -18.46 -2.23
C LEU A 16 -3.47 -17.51 -1.50
N ILE A 17 -2.42 -17.00 -2.16
CA ILE A 17 -1.51 -16.01 -1.60
C ILE A 17 -2.26 -14.70 -1.28
N ASP A 18 -3.10 -14.21 -2.19
CA ASP A 18 -3.89 -12.98 -1.98
C ASP A 18 -4.90 -13.16 -0.83
N HIS A 19 -5.52 -14.34 -0.70
CA HIS A 19 -6.41 -14.65 0.41
C HIS A 19 -5.69 -14.58 1.76
N HIS A 20 -4.55 -15.27 1.91
CA HIS A 20 -3.78 -15.25 3.16
C HIS A 20 -3.20 -13.88 3.50
N ARG A 21 -2.82 -13.11 2.49
CA ARG A 21 -2.39 -11.72 2.69
C ARG A 21 -3.54 -10.82 3.15
N TYR A 22 -4.72 -10.98 2.59
CA TYR A 22 -5.92 -10.28 3.06
C TYR A 22 -6.26 -10.63 4.50
N LEU A 23 -6.21 -11.91 4.87
CA LEU A 23 -6.41 -12.34 6.23
C LEU A 23 -5.40 -11.67 7.19
N TYR A 24 -4.13 -11.68 6.82
CA TYR A 24 -3.05 -11.15 7.65
C TYR A 24 -3.12 -9.61 7.79
N HIS A 25 -3.17 -8.88 6.65
CA HIS A 25 -3.06 -7.41 6.65
C HIS A 25 -4.39 -6.68 6.94
N VAL A 26 -5.53 -7.30 6.71
CA VAL A 26 -6.84 -6.63 6.84
C VAL A 26 -7.65 -7.16 8.01
N LEU A 27 -7.62 -8.48 8.24
CA LEU A 27 -8.42 -9.12 9.28
C LEU A 27 -7.62 -9.51 10.53
N ASP A 28 -6.30 -9.24 10.55
CA ASP A 28 -5.37 -9.62 11.63
C ASP A 28 -5.51 -11.10 12.02
N LYS A 29 -5.66 -11.96 11.00
CA LYS A 29 -5.82 -13.40 11.14
C LYS A 29 -4.70 -14.12 10.42
N GLN A 30 -4.11 -15.12 11.09
CA GLN A 30 -3.10 -15.99 10.51
C GLN A 30 -3.62 -17.43 10.47
N GLU A 31 -3.94 -17.93 9.28
CA GLU A 31 -4.41 -19.31 9.08
C GLU A 31 -3.29 -20.29 8.71
N ILE A 32 -2.19 -19.78 8.14
CA ILE A 32 -1.00 -20.56 7.80
C ILE A 32 0.25 -19.89 8.37
N SER A 33 1.32 -20.66 8.59
CA SER A 33 2.59 -20.09 9.04
C SER A 33 3.25 -19.22 7.96
N GLU A 34 4.11 -18.28 8.35
CA GLU A 34 4.90 -17.49 7.41
C GLU A 34 5.71 -18.38 6.46
N SER A 35 6.31 -19.46 6.97
CA SER A 35 7.06 -20.42 6.15
C SER A 35 6.19 -21.14 5.11
N ALA A 36 4.92 -21.44 5.43
CA ALA A 36 3.99 -22.01 4.47
C ALA A 36 3.62 -20.99 3.39
N LEU A 37 3.37 -19.73 3.75
CA LEU A 37 3.12 -18.67 2.78
C LEU A 37 4.32 -18.43 1.87
N ASP A 38 5.54 -18.44 2.40
CA ASP A 38 6.77 -18.31 1.61
C ASP A 38 6.98 -19.49 0.65
N SER A 39 6.58 -20.69 1.05
CA SER A 39 6.60 -21.86 0.17
C SER A 39 5.64 -21.70 -1.01
N LEU A 40 4.44 -21.17 -0.79
CA LEU A 40 3.48 -20.85 -1.87
C LEU A 40 4.02 -19.77 -2.81
N LYS A 41 4.63 -18.72 -2.27
CA LYS A 41 5.27 -17.66 -3.06
C LYS A 41 6.42 -18.23 -3.91
N LYS A 42 7.24 -19.11 -3.32
CA LYS A 42 8.34 -19.75 -4.03
C LYS A 42 7.83 -20.65 -5.17
N GLU A 43 6.82 -21.48 -4.94
CA GLU A 43 6.20 -22.32 -5.98
C GLU A 43 5.68 -21.45 -7.14
N LEU A 44 4.99 -20.34 -6.83
CA LEU A 44 4.52 -19.40 -7.84
C LEU A 44 5.67 -18.81 -8.65
N PHE A 45 6.73 -18.37 -7.98
CA PHE A 45 7.92 -17.82 -8.62
C PHE A 45 8.59 -18.80 -9.55
N ASP A 46 8.81 -20.06 -9.11
CA ASP A 46 9.44 -21.11 -9.90
C ASP A 46 8.59 -21.46 -11.16
N LEU A 47 7.27 -21.46 -11.04
CA LEU A 47 6.36 -21.67 -12.17
C LEU A 47 6.38 -20.48 -13.15
N GLU A 48 6.43 -19.26 -12.68
CA GLU A 48 6.48 -18.07 -13.53
C GLU A 48 7.84 -17.92 -14.23
N ILE A 49 8.94 -18.39 -13.63
CA ILE A 49 10.24 -18.52 -14.33
C ILE A 49 10.15 -19.55 -15.46
N ALA A 50 9.51 -20.70 -15.20
CA ALA A 50 9.37 -21.76 -16.20
C ALA A 50 8.43 -21.37 -17.35
N PHE A 51 7.46 -20.47 -17.10
CA PHE A 51 6.44 -20.02 -18.06
C PHE A 51 6.30 -18.49 -18.03
N PRO A 52 7.28 -17.70 -18.52
CA PRO A 52 7.31 -16.25 -18.39
C PRO A 52 6.12 -15.52 -19.05
N ASP A 53 5.53 -16.11 -20.06
CA ASP A 53 4.35 -15.60 -20.76
C ASP A 53 3.04 -15.69 -19.93
N LEU A 54 3.06 -16.38 -18.80
CA LEU A 54 1.96 -16.43 -17.85
C LEU A 54 2.08 -15.37 -16.72
N ILE A 55 3.17 -14.62 -16.67
CA ILE A 55 3.35 -13.53 -15.70
C ILE A 55 2.33 -12.42 -15.99
N THR A 56 1.64 -11.96 -14.95
CA THR A 56 0.75 -10.78 -15.04
C THR A 56 1.25 -9.65 -14.13
N PRO A 57 0.97 -8.38 -14.44
CA PRO A 57 1.44 -7.24 -13.65
C PRO A 57 0.97 -7.25 -12.18
N ASP A 58 -0.13 -7.96 -11.91
CA ASP A 58 -0.73 -8.11 -10.57
C ASP A 58 -0.25 -9.36 -9.82
N SER A 59 0.65 -10.15 -10.40
CA SER A 59 1.19 -11.32 -9.71
C SER A 59 1.93 -10.92 -8.42
N PRO A 60 1.74 -11.65 -7.30
CA PRO A 60 2.51 -11.45 -6.08
C PRO A 60 4.03 -11.47 -6.28
N THR A 61 4.52 -12.17 -7.31
CA THR A 61 5.94 -12.21 -7.65
C THR A 61 6.48 -10.88 -8.18
N GLN A 62 5.61 -10.00 -8.71
CA GLN A 62 5.97 -8.68 -9.20
C GLN A 62 6.19 -7.65 -8.08
N LYS A 63 6.00 -8.04 -6.83
CA LYS A 63 6.39 -7.26 -5.65
C LYS A 63 7.91 -7.26 -5.41
N VAL A 64 8.64 -8.18 -6.00
CA VAL A 64 10.11 -8.22 -5.91
C VAL A 64 10.70 -7.36 -7.02
N GLY A 65 11.35 -6.30 -6.59
CA GLY A 65 11.87 -5.20 -7.37
C GLY A 65 12.46 -5.47 -8.75
N GLY A 66 12.16 -4.56 -9.66
CA GLY A 66 12.71 -4.49 -11.01
C GLY A 66 14.21 -4.11 -11.06
N LYS A 67 14.68 -3.64 -12.22
CA LYS A 67 16.04 -3.09 -12.39
C LYS A 67 16.15 -1.77 -11.63
N PRO A 68 17.33 -1.45 -11.06
CA PRO A 68 17.57 -0.15 -10.42
C PRO A 68 17.26 1.01 -11.36
N LEU A 69 16.61 2.04 -10.82
CA LEU A 69 16.24 3.24 -11.56
C LEU A 69 17.46 4.18 -11.68
N LYS A 70 17.51 4.98 -12.73
CA LYS A 70 18.51 6.06 -12.88
C LYS A 70 18.12 7.34 -12.12
N GLY A 71 16.86 7.42 -11.66
CA GLY A 71 16.29 8.54 -10.92
C GLY A 71 14.76 8.42 -10.88
N PHE A 72 14.13 9.23 -10.04
CA PHE A 72 12.67 9.27 -9.92
C PHE A 72 12.09 10.30 -10.89
N LYS A 73 11.04 9.91 -11.62
CA LYS A 73 10.24 10.85 -12.40
C LYS A 73 9.43 11.72 -11.45
N LYS A 74 9.31 13.01 -11.79
CA LYS A 74 8.48 13.96 -11.05
C LYS A 74 7.27 14.33 -11.90
N PHE A 75 6.13 14.52 -11.25
CA PHE A 75 4.90 14.94 -11.91
C PHE A 75 3.97 15.70 -10.94
N ASN A 76 3.11 16.54 -11.50
CA ASN A 76 2.19 17.35 -10.73
C ASN A 76 0.95 16.54 -10.32
N ARG A 77 0.38 16.90 -9.17
CA ARG A 77 -0.92 16.38 -8.73
C ARG A 77 -2.07 17.16 -9.37
N GLU A 78 -3.16 16.45 -9.60
CA GLU A 78 -4.44 17.08 -9.96
C GLU A 78 -5.05 17.83 -8.76
N LYS A 79 -4.88 17.30 -7.56
CA LYS A 79 -5.34 17.90 -6.30
C LYS A 79 -4.22 17.84 -5.26
N PRO A 80 -3.95 18.94 -4.52
CA PRO A 80 -2.88 18.97 -3.53
C PRO A 80 -3.11 17.96 -2.42
N MET A 81 -2.01 17.45 -1.84
CA MET A 81 -2.03 16.66 -0.62
C MET A 81 -1.85 17.58 0.58
N LEU A 82 -2.95 17.92 1.23
CA LEU A 82 -2.98 18.82 2.37
C LEU A 82 -2.33 18.18 3.60
N SER A 83 -1.83 19.03 4.52
CA SER A 83 -1.38 18.61 5.85
C SER A 83 -2.55 18.64 6.83
N LEU A 84 -2.47 17.80 7.85
CA LEU A 84 -3.29 17.96 9.05
C LEU A 84 -2.71 19.07 9.93
N ASN A 85 -3.56 19.82 10.60
CA ASN A 85 -3.16 20.76 11.63
C ASN A 85 -2.98 20.01 12.96
N ASP A 86 -2.03 20.47 13.77
CA ASP A 86 -1.82 19.94 15.11
C ASP A 86 -2.73 20.65 16.12
N ALA A 87 -3.14 19.93 17.16
CA ALA A 87 -3.80 20.46 18.35
C ALA A 87 -3.01 19.98 19.58
N PHE A 88 -2.58 20.90 20.42
CA PHE A 88 -1.74 20.63 21.58
C PHE A 88 -2.51 20.75 22.91
N SER A 89 -3.72 21.27 22.87
CA SER A 89 -4.57 21.49 24.02
C SER A 89 -6.04 21.12 23.73
N LYS A 90 -6.82 21.01 24.81
CA LYS A 90 -8.28 20.86 24.70
C LYS A 90 -8.92 22.09 24.04
N GLU A 91 -8.39 23.26 24.34
CA GLU A 91 -8.84 24.55 23.81
C GLU A 91 -8.66 24.62 22.29
N ASP A 92 -7.55 24.09 21.76
CA ASP A 92 -7.32 23.99 20.30
C ASP A 92 -8.39 23.13 19.61
N VAL A 93 -8.73 22.00 20.24
CA VAL A 93 -9.78 21.11 19.71
C VAL A 93 -11.14 21.79 19.76
N LEU A 94 -11.49 22.45 20.88
CA LEU A 94 -12.75 23.18 21.00
C LEU A 94 -12.84 24.33 19.99
N GLY A 95 -11.77 25.11 19.83
CA GLY A 95 -11.70 26.16 18.81
C GLY A 95 -11.82 25.64 17.38
N TRP A 96 -11.29 24.44 17.09
CA TRP A 96 -11.50 23.77 15.82
C TRP A 96 -12.96 23.36 15.62
N LEU A 97 -13.62 22.78 16.65
CA LEU A 97 -15.03 22.42 16.60
C LEU A 97 -15.94 23.61 16.33
N GLU A 98 -15.69 24.75 17.01
CA GLU A 98 -16.46 25.97 16.78
C GLU A 98 -16.30 26.51 15.35
N ARG A 99 -15.11 26.38 14.75
CA ARG A 99 -14.92 26.74 13.34
C ARG A 99 -15.69 25.79 12.41
N LEU A 100 -15.70 24.48 12.70
CA LEU A 100 -16.45 23.50 11.90
C LEU A 100 -17.96 23.77 11.95
N LYS A 101 -18.52 24.06 13.14
CA LYS A 101 -19.92 24.43 13.30
C LYS A 101 -20.31 25.60 12.41
N LYS A 102 -19.49 26.65 12.42
CA LYS A 102 -19.73 27.87 11.60
C LYS A 102 -19.61 27.61 10.10
N ILE A 103 -18.70 26.74 9.67
CA ILE A 103 -18.49 26.46 8.24
C ILE A 103 -19.57 25.54 7.68
N LEU A 104 -19.99 24.53 8.46
CA LEU A 104 -20.90 23.48 8.01
C LEU A 104 -22.36 23.72 8.39
N ASP A 105 -22.61 24.73 9.24
CA ASP A 105 -23.94 25.03 9.79
C ASP A 105 -24.60 23.82 10.48
N ILE A 106 -23.82 23.07 11.26
CA ILE A 106 -24.23 21.90 12.04
C ILE A 106 -23.70 21.98 13.46
N ASP A 107 -24.55 21.57 14.43
CA ASP A 107 -24.20 21.58 15.85
C ASP A 107 -23.65 20.25 16.37
N LEU A 108 -23.94 19.15 15.70
CA LEU A 108 -23.57 17.80 16.12
C LEU A 108 -22.65 17.16 15.12
N PHE A 109 -21.54 16.57 15.60
CA PHE A 109 -20.57 15.84 14.80
C PHE A 109 -20.36 14.44 15.34
N GLU A 110 -20.24 13.47 14.44
CA GLU A 110 -19.66 12.18 14.73
C GLU A 110 -18.18 12.21 14.34
N PHE A 111 -17.32 11.60 15.17
CA PHE A 111 -15.88 11.56 14.95
C PHE A 111 -15.40 10.13 14.88
N TYR A 112 -14.52 9.88 13.92
CA TYR A 112 -13.70 8.70 13.87
C TYR A 112 -12.30 9.05 14.33
N CYS A 113 -11.78 8.32 15.32
CA CYS A 113 -10.45 8.55 15.88
C CYS A 113 -9.53 7.40 15.53
N GLU A 114 -8.37 7.72 15.02
CA GLU A 114 -7.34 6.74 14.67
C GLU A 114 -5.96 7.22 15.13
N GLN A 115 -5.01 6.30 15.20
CA GLN A 115 -3.63 6.65 15.51
C GLN A 115 -2.99 7.40 14.34
N LYS A 116 -2.35 8.53 14.64
CA LYS A 116 -1.54 9.24 13.65
C LYS A 116 -0.19 8.52 13.50
N ILE A 117 -0.10 7.66 12.50
CA ILE A 117 1.15 6.96 12.17
C ILE A 117 2.23 7.96 11.75
N ASP A 118 3.45 7.72 12.19
CA ASP A 118 4.62 8.55 11.86
C ASP A 118 5.50 7.87 10.82
N GLY A 119 5.45 8.35 9.59
CA GLY A 119 6.14 7.79 8.44
C GLY A 119 6.30 8.79 7.30
N LEU A 120 6.06 8.35 6.07
CA LEU A 120 6.07 9.16 4.86
C LEU A 120 4.74 9.05 4.13
N ALA A 121 4.07 10.16 3.93
CA ALA A 121 2.81 10.19 3.21
C ALA A 121 3.00 9.80 1.72
N PHE A 122 2.10 8.96 1.21
CA PHE A 122 2.11 8.48 -0.16
C PHE A 122 0.72 8.52 -0.81
N GLU A 123 0.72 8.38 -2.12
CA GLU A 123 -0.48 8.08 -2.91
C GLU A 123 -0.27 6.79 -3.70
N ALA A 124 -1.26 5.90 -3.66
CA ALA A 124 -1.40 4.77 -4.56
C ALA A 124 -2.56 5.05 -5.53
N ILE A 125 -2.27 5.03 -6.82
CA ILE A 125 -3.25 5.25 -7.88
C ILE A 125 -3.56 3.90 -8.52
N TYR A 126 -4.84 3.54 -8.45
CA TYR A 126 -5.36 2.34 -9.10
C TYR A 126 -6.18 2.74 -10.32
N GLU A 127 -5.93 2.08 -11.43
CA GLU A 127 -6.72 2.20 -12.66
C GLU A 127 -7.33 0.85 -12.99
N LYS A 128 -8.65 0.80 -13.09
CA LYS A 128 -9.40 -0.44 -13.30
C LYS A 128 -9.02 -1.55 -12.28
N GLY A 129 -8.83 -1.13 -11.03
CA GLY A 129 -8.47 -2.03 -9.93
C GLY A 129 -7.01 -2.48 -9.88
N LEU A 130 -6.13 -2.05 -10.80
CA LEU A 130 -4.70 -2.36 -10.80
C LEU A 130 -3.88 -1.16 -10.34
N LEU A 131 -2.86 -1.38 -9.49
CA LEU A 131 -1.92 -0.34 -9.08
C LEU A 131 -1.12 0.14 -10.30
N SER A 132 -1.36 1.38 -10.72
CA SER A 132 -0.69 1.99 -11.86
C SER A 132 0.47 2.89 -11.43
N VAL A 133 0.29 3.69 -10.38
CA VAL A 133 1.30 4.63 -9.88
C VAL A 133 1.33 4.63 -8.36
N GLY A 134 2.54 4.60 -7.82
CA GLY A 134 2.82 4.89 -6.43
C GLY A 134 3.71 6.13 -6.31
N ALA A 135 3.32 7.12 -5.50
CA ALA A 135 4.02 8.39 -5.43
C ALA A 135 4.20 8.90 -4.00
N THR A 136 5.32 9.58 -3.73
CA THR A 136 5.55 10.30 -2.47
C THR A 136 4.68 11.54 -2.39
N ARG A 137 4.55 12.11 -1.18
CA ARG A 137 3.89 13.40 -1.00
C ARG A 137 4.60 14.54 -1.75
N GLY A 138 5.96 14.54 -1.79
CA GLY A 138 6.73 15.67 -2.26
C GLY A 138 6.47 16.94 -1.44
N ASP A 139 6.34 18.06 -2.12
CA ASP A 139 5.96 19.36 -1.54
C ASP A 139 4.43 19.56 -1.40
N GLY A 140 3.65 18.55 -1.76
CA GLY A 140 2.20 18.61 -1.79
C GLY A 140 1.62 18.79 -3.19
N LEU A 141 2.38 19.37 -4.13
CA LEU A 141 2.01 19.58 -5.53
C LEU A 141 2.84 18.70 -6.46
N VAL A 142 4.16 18.75 -6.33
CA VAL A 142 5.09 17.92 -7.11
C VAL A 142 5.43 16.67 -6.31
N ARG A 143 5.35 15.51 -6.96
CA ARG A 143 5.58 14.19 -6.37
C ARG A 143 6.62 13.41 -7.15
N GLU A 144 7.25 12.44 -6.48
CA GLU A 144 8.18 11.50 -7.09
C GLU A 144 7.48 10.16 -7.32
N ASP A 145 7.68 9.59 -8.51
CA ASP A 145 7.21 8.24 -8.85
C ASP A 145 8.10 7.21 -8.14
N VAL A 146 7.55 6.54 -7.16
CA VAL A 146 8.19 5.46 -6.39
C VAL A 146 7.43 4.14 -6.54
N THR A 147 6.75 3.97 -7.66
CA THR A 147 5.87 2.82 -7.93
C THR A 147 6.56 1.49 -7.65
N GLU A 148 7.79 1.30 -8.15
CA GLU A 148 8.52 0.05 -7.97
C GLU A 148 8.85 -0.24 -6.49
N ASN A 149 9.06 0.80 -5.70
CA ASN A 149 9.31 0.66 -4.26
C ASN A 149 8.01 0.40 -3.49
N ILE A 150 6.91 1.09 -3.85
CA ILE A 150 5.59 0.86 -3.24
C ILE A 150 5.09 -0.56 -3.51
N LYS A 151 5.35 -1.12 -4.68
CA LYS A 151 5.03 -2.52 -5.00
C LYS A 151 5.66 -3.52 -4.03
N THR A 152 6.79 -3.19 -3.42
CA THR A 152 7.48 -4.08 -2.46
C THR A 152 6.82 -4.13 -1.09
N ILE A 153 5.92 -3.20 -0.78
CA ILE A 153 5.21 -3.15 0.50
C ILE A 153 4.08 -4.17 0.49
N ASP A 154 4.12 -5.09 1.45
CA ASP A 154 3.20 -6.22 1.45
C ASP A 154 1.74 -5.82 1.74
N SER A 155 1.50 -4.83 2.59
CA SER A 155 0.17 -4.30 2.89
C SER A 155 -0.50 -3.58 1.72
N ILE A 156 0.27 -3.12 0.71
CA ILE A 156 -0.29 -2.44 -0.48
C ILE A 156 -0.59 -3.48 -1.57
N PRO A 157 -1.87 -3.72 -1.93
CA PRO A 157 -2.22 -4.68 -2.95
C PRO A 157 -1.84 -4.16 -4.36
N LEU A 158 -1.30 -5.03 -5.22
CA LEU A 158 -1.09 -4.71 -6.64
C LEU A 158 -2.40 -4.65 -7.43
N LYS A 159 -3.42 -5.34 -6.90
CA LYS A 159 -4.78 -5.38 -7.44
C LYS A 159 -5.80 -5.32 -6.32
N LEU A 160 -6.83 -4.51 -6.48
CA LEU A 160 -7.95 -4.49 -5.55
C LEU A 160 -8.67 -5.84 -5.52
N ARG A 161 -9.31 -6.19 -4.40
CA ARG A 161 -10.11 -7.41 -4.24
C ARG A 161 -11.14 -7.52 -5.38
N ASP A 162 -11.56 -8.75 -5.68
CA ASP A 162 -12.65 -8.94 -6.65
C ASP A 162 -13.90 -8.14 -6.21
N ILE A 163 -14.44 -7.37 -7.15
CA ILE A 163 -15.59 -6.48 -6.86
C ILE A 163 -16.79 -7.26 -6.32
N LYS A 164 -17.01 -8.50 -6.77
CA LYS A 164 -18.11 -9.34 -6.28
C LYS A 164 -17.96 -9.65 -4.80
N LEU A 165 -16.73 -9.92 -4.34
CA LEU A 165 -16.45 -10.16 -2.92
C LEU A 165 -16.67 -8.90 -2.08
N VAL A 166 -16.26 -7.73 -2.60
CA VAL A 166 -16.46 -6.45 -1.92
C VAL A 166 -17.95 -6.10 -1.82
N LEU A 167 -18.71 -6.32 -2.89
CA LEU A 167 -20.15 -6.04 -2.90
C LEU A 167 -20.93 -6.99 -1.97
N ASN A 168 -20.49 -8.23 -1.78
CA ASN A 168 -21.13 -9.15 -0.83
C ASN A 168 -21.00 -8.68 0.62
N ASP A 169 -19.89 -8.01 0.96
CA ASP A 169 -19.58 -7.54 2.31
C ASP A 169 -20.07 -6.11 2.57
N ALA A 170 -20.45 -5.36 1.52
CA ALA A 170 -20.77 -3.93 1.60
C ALA A 170 -22.28 -3.67 1.73
N PRO A 171 -22.67 -2.57 2.40
CA PRO A 171 -24.06 -2.07 2.37
C PRO A 171 -24.49 -1.74 0.92
N LYS A 172 -25.76 -1.98 0.59
CA LYS A 172 -26.29 -1.77 -0.77
C LYS A 172 -26.17 -0.32 -1.26
N GLU A 173 -26.23 0.63 -0.34
CA GLU A 173 -26.07 2.06 -0.59
C GLU A 173 -24.70 2.41 -1.18
N MET A 174 -23.68 1.58 -0.89
CA MET A 174 -22.31 1.75 -1.37
C MET A 174 -22.08 1.14 -2.76
N TYR A 175 -22.98 0.36 -3.32
CA TYR A 175 -22.76 -0.40 -4.55
C TYR A 175 -22.42 0.47 -5.75
N SER A 176 -23.09 1.61 -5.93
CA SER A 176 -22.80 2.54 -7.01
C SER A 176 -21.41 3.15 -6.89
N ILE A 177 -21.01 3.51 -5.68
CA ILE A 177 -19.69 4.07 -5.37
C ILE A 177 -18.60 3.03 -5.63
N ILE A 178 -18.78 1.79 -5.13
CA ILE A 178 -17.83 0.69 -5.32
C ILE A 178 -17.67 0.36 -6.81
N ASN A 179 -18.78 0.24 -7.56
CA ASN A 179 -18.72 0.00 -9.00
C ASN A 179 -17.99 1.13 -9.74
N ASN A 180 -18.20 2.39 -9.36
CA ASN A 180 -17.49 3.51 -9.96
C ASN A 180 -15.98 3.45 -9.67
N ILE A 181 -15.57 3.13 -8.44
CA ILE A 181 -14.17 2.95 -8.05
C ILE A 181 -13.48 1.90 -8.93
N TYR A 182 -14.10 0.75 -9.17
CA TYR A 182 -13.53 -0.33 -9.96
C TYR A 182 -13.46 -0.05 -11.46
N ASN A 183 -14.33 0.83 -11.97
CA ASN A 183 -14.39 1.17 -13.38
C ASN A 183 -13.64 2.47 -13.74
N SER A 184 -13.15 3.19 -12.74
CA SER A 184 -12.46 4.47 -12.92
C SER A 184 -11.07 4.48 -12.26
N LYS A 185 -10.60 5.67 -11.92
CA LYS A 185 -9.34 5.92 -11.22
C LYS A 185 -9.64 6.10 -9.73
N LEU A 186 -9.04 5.26 -8.90
CA LEU A 186 -9.04 5.41 -7.44
C LEU A 186 -7.69 5.95 -6.97
N ILE A 187 -7.70 6.99 -6.15
CA ILE A 187 -6.51 7.50 -5.47
C ILE A 187 -6.65 7.23 -3.99
N VAL A 188 -5.77 6.37 -3.47
CA VAL A 188 -5.67 6.07 -2.03
C VAL A 188 -4.48 6.83 -1.46
N ARG A 189 -4.67 7.53 -0.35
CA ARG A 189 -3.63 8.22 0.40
C ARG A 189 -3.42 7.53 1.73
N GLY A 190 -2.18 7.43 2.16
CA GLY A 190 -1.80 6.78 3.40
C GLY A 190 -0.42 7.18 3.85
N GLU A 191 0.08 6.46 4.84
CA GLU A 191 1.40 6.67 5.43
C GLU A 191 2.22 5.39 5.33
N ILE A 192 3.42 5.48 4.72
CA ILE A 192 4.40 4.40 4.72
C ILE A 192 5.27 4.56 5.95
N PHE A 193 5.40 3.52 6.75
CA PHE A 193 6.15 3.55 7.99
C PHE A 193 7.05 2.32 8.16
N MET A 194 7.95 2.39 9.13
CA MET A 194 8.77 1.27 9.55
C MET A 194 8.45 0.92 11.00
N SER A 195 8.16 -0.34 11.27
CA SER A 195 7.93 -0.80 12.64
C SER A 195 9.18 -0.61 13.51
N LYS A 196 9.00 -0.39 14.82
CA LYS A 196 10.12 -0.28 15.76
C LYS A 196 11.03 -1.52 15.76
N LYS A 197 10.46 -2.70 15.50
CA LYS A 197 11.19 -3.97 15.36
C LYS A 197 12.12 -3.92 14.14
N ASN A 198 11.58 -3.63 12.96
CA ASN A 198 12.36 -3.57 11.71
C ASN A 198 13.42 -2.45 11.74
N PHE A 199 13.09 -1.32 12.38
CA PHE A 199 14.05 -0.23 12.59
C PHE A 199 15.26 -0.64 13.45
N LYS A 200 15.01 -1.37 14.53
CA LYS A 200 16.10 -1.91 15.38
C LYS A 200 16.98 -2.90 14.61
N GLU A 201 16.37 -3.76 13.79
CA GLU A 201 17.12 -4.72 12.96
C GLU A 201 17.96 -4.00 11.92
N LEU A 202 17.39 -3.02 11.21
CA LEU A 202 18.08 -2.23 10.20
C LEU A 202 19.31 -1.50 10.75
N ASN A 203 19.20 -0.92 11.95
CA ASN A 203 20.34 -0.20 12.55
C ASN A 203 21.45 -1.14 13.10
N LYS A 204 21.15 -2.43 13.34
CA LYS A 204 22.21 -3.41 13.69
C LYS A 204 23.15 -3.68 12.51
N ASP A 205 22.68 -3.56 11.28
CA ASP A 205 23.46 -3.80 10.05
C ASP A 205 24.33 -2.58 9.65
N GLY A 206 24.53 -1.62 10.58
CA GLY A 206 25.36 -0.43 10.36
C GLY A 206 24.65 0.77 9.70
N SER A 207 23.36 0.67 9.44
CA SER A 207 22.54 1.78 8.98
C SER A 207 22.28 2.75 10.14
N SER A 208 22.69 4.03 10.03
CA SER A 208 22.51 5.02 11.12
C SER A 208 21.34 5.96 10.85
N PHE A 209 20.12 5.43 10.81
CA PHE A 209 18.94 6.28 10.75
C PHE A 209 18.56 6.81 12.13
N ALA A 210 18.22 8.10 12.23
CA ALA A 210 17.90 8.76 13.49
C ALA A 210 16.57 8.27 14.10
N ASN A 211 15.60 7.90 13.26
CA ASN A 211 14.26 7.44 13.69
C ASN A 211 13.58 6.59 12.61
N PRO A 212 12.49 5.86 12.95
CA PRO A 212 11.74 5.03 12.01
C PRO A 212 11.18 5.80 10.81
N ARG A 213 10.74 7.04 10.98
CA ARG A 213 10.25 7.91 9.90
C ARG A 213 11.33 8.19 8.87
N ASN A 214 12.54 8.58 9.31
CA ASN A 214 13.67 8.82 8.40
C ASN A 214 14.11 7.54 7.70
N ALA A 215 14.07 6.40 8.40
CA ALA A 215 14.34 5.10 7.82
C ALA A 215 13.32 4.73 6.73
N ALA A 216 12.03 4.94 6.98
CA ALA A 216 10.98 4.73 5.98
C ALA A 216 11.16 5.64 4.76
N ALA A 217 11.37 6.95 4.98
CA ALA A 217 11.59 7.93 3.91
C ALA A 217 12.84 7.63 3.07
N GLY A 218 13.95 7.24 3.71
CA GLY A 218 15.18 6.83 3.03
C GLY A 218 15.05 5.49 2.31
N SER A 219 14.16 4.61 2.78
CA SER A 219 13.92 3.30 2.16
C SER A 219 13.07 3.41 0.90
N ILE A 220 11.97 4.18 0.95
CA ILE A 220 11.08 4.33 -0.21
C ILE A 220 11.72 5.12 -1.36
N ARG A 221 12.78 5.86 -1.08
CA ARG A 221 13.55 6.62 -2.08
C ARG A 221 14.83 5.89 -2.54
N GLN A 222 14.94 4.58 -2.34
CA GLN A 222 16.03 3.80 -2.93
C GLN A 222 15.79 3.63 -4.43
N LEU A 223 16.85 3.84 -5.22
CA LEU A 223 16.80 3.61 -6.67
C LEU A 223 16.70 2.13 -7.02
N ASP A 224 17.20 1.27 -6.16
CA ASP A 224 17.00 -0.18 -6.24
C ASP A 224 15.88 -0.61 -5.30
N SER A 225 14.76 -1.01 -5.87
CA SER A 225 13.59 -1.48 -5.13
C SER A 225 13.82 -2.77 -4.33
N LYS A 226 14.88 -3.55 -4.65
CA LYS A 226 15.29 -4.69 -3.83
C LYS A 226 15.78 -4.25 -2.45
N ILE A 227 16.44 -3.09 -2.36
CA ILE A 227 16.86 -2.49 -1.10
C ILE A 227 15.63 -2.06 -0.29
N ALA A 228 14.62 -1.46 -0.95
CA ALA A 228 13.36 -1.11 -0.29
C ALA A 228 12.63 -2.36 0.24
N ALA A 229 12.55 -3.43 -0.56
CA ALA A 229 11.96 -4.70 -0.17
C ALA A 229 12.62 -5.31 1.07
N ALA A 230 13.97 -5.32 1.13
CA ALA A 230 14.71 -5.87 2.26
C ALA A 230 14.47 -5.12 3.58
N ARG A 231 14.01 -3.86 3.51
CA ARG A 231 13.77 -3.01 4.69
C ARG A 231 12.39 -3.17 5.32
N LYS A 232 11.55 -4.04 4.76
CA LYS A 232 10.23 -4.45 5.32
C LYS A 232 9.40 -3.27 5.80
N LEU A 233 9.06 -2.36 4.88
CA LEU A 233 8.14 -1.25 5.14
C LEU A 233 6.69 -1.76 5.24
N ASP A 234 5.84 -0.95 5.89
CA ASP A 234 4.39 -1.18 6.01
C ASP A 234 3.61 0.11 5.72
N SER A 235 2.27 0.01 5.62
CA SER A 235 1.42 1.16 5.29
C SER A 235 0.06 1.11 5.98
#